data_1e82d3fecc4bef46db3b3ba25a34ba79
#
_entry.id   1e82d3fecc4bef46db3b3ba25a34ba79
#
_cell.length_a   1.000
_cell.length_b   1.000
_cell.length_c   1.000
_cell.angle_alpha   90.00
_cell.angle_beta   90.00
_cell.angle_gamma   90.00
#
_symmetry.space_group_name_H-M   'P 1'
#
loop_
_entity.id
_entity.type
_entity.pdbx_description
1 polymer ?
#
loop_
_entity_poly.entity_id
_entity_poly.type
_entity_poly.pdbx_seq_one_letter_code
_entity_poly.pdbx_strand_id
1 'polypeptide(L)'
;MLFVDGAVELGVIYNPYHDELFTARRGRGAFCNGRAIHVSSEPLENGIVIFGTSPYNEEAGEKSFRLAYEYHRRALDVRRTGSAAIDLCNIAAGRAELFFELVLSPWDYAAGSLIVEEAGGIVTDADGRALSLDRKCSVVARNAVVRPL
;
A
#
# COMPACT_ATOMS: atom_id res chain seq x y z
N MET A 1 10.12 -10.35 5.97
CA MET A 1 9.64 -11.06 4.75
C MET A 1 10.55 -12.23 4.42
N LEU A 2 10.04 -13.25 3.75
CA LEU A 2 10.79 -14.34 3.14
C LEU A 2 10.70 -14.22 1.62
N PHE A 3 11.85 -14.32 0.96
CA PHE A 3 11.98 -14.21 -0.50
C PHE A 3 12.52 -15.54 -1.04
N VAL A 4 11.84 -16.14 -2.00
CA VAL A 4 12.20 -17.42 -2.60
C VAL A 4 11.99 -17.34 -4.12
N ASP A 5 12.98 -17.78 -4.89
CA ASP A 5 12.92 -17.86 -6.37
C ASP A 5 12.41 -16.58 -7.05
N GLY A 6 12.84 -15.42 -6.56
CA GLY A 6 12.47 -14.13 -7.14
C GLY A 6 11.11 -13.58 -6.69
N ALA A 7 10.41 -14.21 -5.76
CA ALA A 7 9.11 -13.78 -5.27
C ALA A 7 9.06 -13.65 -3.74
N VAL A 8 8.21 -12.77 -3.24
CA VAL A 8 7.89 -12.69 -1.80
C VAL A 8 6.89 -13.78 -1.47
N GLU A 9 7.29 -14.72 -0.60
CA GLU A 9 6.48 -15.86 -0.18
C GLU A 9 5.80 -15.66 1.17
N LEU A 10 6.41 -14.84 2.05
CA LEU A 10 5.89 -14.52 3.38
C LEU A 10 6.11 -13.04 3.68
N GLY A 11 5.04 -12.34 3.99
CA GLY A 11 5.04 -10.97 4.49
C GLY A 11 4.67 -10.95 5.97
N VAL A 12 5.44 -10.19 6.78
CA VAL A 12 5.15 -9.96 8.19
C VAL A 12 5.46 -8.50 8.50
N ILE A 13 4.47 -7.78 9.04
CA ILE A 13 4.60 -6.40 9.51
C ILE A 13 3.95 -6.32 10.89
N TYR A 14 4.66 -5.74 11.85
CA TYR A 14 4.13 -5.51 13.19
C TYR A 14 4.07 -4.02 13.50
N ASN A 15 2.90 -3.57 13.92
CA ASN A 15 2.64 -2.23 14.41
C ASN A 15 2.60 -2.27 15.95
N PRO A 16 3.69 -1.90 16.65
CA PRO A 16 3.75 -2.01 18.10
C PRO A 16 2.84 -1.01 18.82
N TYR A 17 2.47 0.09 18.15
CA TYR A 17 1.62 1.10 18.76
C TYR A 17 0.16 0.63 18.95
N HIS A 18 -0.34 -0.17 17.99
CA HIS A 18 -1.69 -0.73 18.04
C HIS A 18 -1.72 -2.21 18.38
N ASP A 19 -0.56 -2.84 18.63
CA ASP A 19 -0.41 -4.28 18.84
C ASP A 19 -1.04 -5.10 17.69
N GLU A 20 -0.73 -4.71 16.44
CA GLU A 20 -1.26 -5.35 15.24
C GLU A 20 -0.14 -6.10 14.50
N LEU A 21 -0.27 -7.42 14.41
CA LEU A 21 0.59 -8.28 13.63
C LEU A 21 -0.10 -8.64 12.31
N PHE A 22 0.37 -8.06 11.21
CA PHE A 22 -0.09 -8.37 9.86
C PHE A 22 0.78 -9.46 9.25
N THR A 23 0.16 -10.49 8.70
CA THR A 23 0.85 -11.62 8.08
C THR A 23 0.15 -12.03 6.79
N ALA A 24 0.92 -12.43 5.79
CA ALA A 24 0.42 -13.08 4.58
C ALA A 24 1.40 -14.13 4.09
N ARG A 25 0.91 -15.22 3.55
CA ARG A 25 1.68 -16.19 2.79
C ARG A 25 1.02 -16.36 1.44
N ARG A 26 1.85 -16.42 0.39
CA ARG A 26 1.36 -16.52 -0.99
C ARG A 26 0.37 -17.67 -1.16
N GLY A 27 -0.83 -17.35 -1.70
CA GLY A 27 -1.95 -18.26 -1.88
C GLY A 27 -2.67 -18.72 -0.61
N ARG A 28 -2.45 -18.05 0.53
CA ARG A 28 -3.04 -18.43 1.82
C ARG A 28 -3.83 -17.31 2.51
N GLY A 29 -3.97 -16.15 1.84
CA GLY A 29 -4.67 -15.00 2.38
C GLY A 29 -3.84 -14.16 3.34
N ALA A 30 -4.41 -13.03 3.74
CA ALA A 30 -3.83 -12.06 4.66
C ALA A 30 -4.58 -12.04 6.00
N PHE A 31 -3.85 -11.76 7.07
CA PHE A 31 -4.37 -11.81 8.44
C PHE A 31 -3.82 -10.64 9.27
N CYS A 32 -4.65 -10.15 10.20
CA CYS A 32 -4.25 -9.24 11.27
C CYS A 32 -4.59 -9.91 12.61
N ASN A 33 -3.59 -10.10 13.44
CA ASN A 33 -3.73 -10.82 14.73
C ASN A 33 -4.45 -12.19 14.59
N GLY A 34 -4.14 -12.91 13.50
CA GLY A 34 -4.73 -14.21 13.20
C GLY A 34 -6.15 -14.16 12.64
N ARG A 35 -6.76 -12.99 12.45
CA ARG A 35 -8.06 -12.83 11.81
C ARG A 35 -7.87 -12.47 10.36
N ALA A 36 -8.60 -13.13 9.45
CA ALA A 36 -8.55 -12.82 8.03
C ALA A 36 -8.95 -11.36 7.77
N ILE A 37 -8.23 -10.70 6.87
CA ILE A 37 -8.49 -9.33 6.43
C ILE A 37 -8.68 -9.29 4.92
N HIS A 38 -9.44 -8.30 4.47
CA HIS A 38 -9.70 -8.03 3.05
C HIS A 38 -9.67 -6.53 2.79
N VAL A 39 -9.28 -6.16 1.57
CA VAL A 39 -9.43 -4.78 1.11
C VAL A 39 -10.90 -4.36 1.12
N SER A 40 -11.14 -3.05 1.17
CA SER A 40 -12.49 -2.49 1.07
C SER A 40 -13.08 -2.69 -0.34
N SER A 41 -14.38 -2.57 -0.48
CA SER A 41 -15.10 -2.53 -1.77
C SER A 41 -15.65 -1.13 -2.09
N GLU A 42 -15.30 -0.12 -1.30
CA GLU A 42 -15.79 1.24 -1.51
C GLU A 42 -15.13 1.88 -2.73
N PRO A 43 -15.89 2.67 -3.52
CA PRO A 43 -15.34 3.46 -4.58
C PRO A 43 -14.57 4.69 -4.04
N LEU A 44 -13.80 5.33 -4.90
CA LEU A 44 -12.91 6.43 -4.48
C LEU A 44 -13.65 7.59 -3.81
N GLU A 45 -14.83 7.95 -4.29
CA GLU A 45 -15.65 9.04 -3.75
C GLU A 45 -16.10 8.84 -2.30
N ASN A 46 -16.17 7.60 -1.84
CA ASN A 46 -16.48 7.23 -0.47
C ASN A 46 -15.23 6.86 0.33
N GLY A 47 -14.07 6.90 -0.31
CA GLY A 47 -12.84 6.32 0.20
C GLY A 47 -11.84 7.32 0.73
N ILE A 48 -10.91 6.80 1.50
CA ILE A 48 -9.74 7.53 1.99
C ILE A 48 -8.53 7.18 1.11
N VAL A 49 -7.78 8.22 0.71
CA VAL A 49 -6.49 8.06 0.07
C VAL A 49 -5.38 8.34 1.08
N ILE A 50 -4.43 7.43 1.18
CA ILE A 50 -3.21 7.63 1.97
C ILE A 50 -2.06 7.91 1.01
N PHE A 51 -1.17 8.85 1.36
CA PHE A 51 -0.03 9.14 0.52
C PHE A 51 1.27 9.36 1.30
N GLY A 52 2.38 8.99 0.64
CA GLY A 52 3.70 9.30 1.11
C GLY A 52 4.31 10.47 0.35
N THR A 53 5.28 11.14 0.98
CA THR A 53 5.87 12.38 0.46
C THR A 53 7.27 12.22 -0.07
N SER A 54 7.85 11.00 0.01
CA SER A 54 9.24 10.75 -0.42
C SER A 54 10.21 11.82 0.10
N PRO A 55 10.35 11.99 1.44
CA PRO A 55 10.92 13.19 2.09
C PRO A 55 12.37 13.49 1.72
N TYR A 56 13.07 12.53 1.13
CA TYR A 56 14.47 12.71 0.67
C TYR A 56 14.59 13.02 -0.83
N ASN A 57 13.45 13.30 -1.51
CA ASN A 57 13.39 13.63 -2.93
C ASN A 57 12.39 14.79 -3.12
N GLU A 58 12.92 16.01 -3.27
CA GLU A 58 12.10 17.23 -3.33
C GLU A 58 11.12 17.22 -4.51
N GLU A 59 11.59 16.79 -5.70
CA GLU A 59 10.74 16.70 -6.90
C GLU A 59 9.59 15.70 -6.70
N ALA A 60 9.89 14.53 -6.14
CA ALA A 60 8.87 13.53 -5.84
C ALA A 60 7.90 14.01 -4.75
N GLY A 61 8.40 14.74 -3.75
CA GLY A 61 7.59 15.37 -2.71
C GLY A 61 6.58 16.35 -3.31
N GLU A 62 7.04 17.27 -4.15
CA GLU A 62 6.17 18.24 -4.82
C GLU A 62 5.09 17.56 -5.68
N LYS A 63 5.48 16.57 -6.47
CA LYS A 63 4.54 15.77 -7.28
C LYS A 63 3.54 15.02 -6.39
N SER A 64 3.98 14.47 -5.25
CA SER A 64 3.09 13.76 -4.31
C SER A 64 2.01 14.68 -3.75
N PHE A 65 2.34 15.91 -3.37
CA PHE A 65 1.35 16.88 -2.89
C PHE A 65 0.38 17.33 -3.99
N ARG A 66 0.85 17.53 -5.22
CA ARG A 66 -0.03 17.84 -6.36
C ARG A 66 -1.01 16.70 -6.62
N LEU A 67 -0.52 15.45 -6.64
CA LEU A 67 -1.36 14.28 -6.84
C LEU A 67 -2.34 14.08 -5.67
N ALA A 68 -1.91 14.30 -4.42
CA ALA A 68 -2.78 14.26 -3.26
C ALA A 68 -3.92 15.29 -3.35
N TYR A 69 -3.64 16.48 -3.87
CA TYR A 69 -4.67 17.49 -4.11
C TYR A 69 -5.70 17.02 -5.16
N GLU A 70 -5.27 16.39 -6.26
CA GLU A 70 -6.18 15.84 -7.25
C GLU A 70 -7.05 14.70 -6.68
N TYR A 71 -6.48 13.84 -5.83
CA TYR A 71 -7.26 12.84 -5.10
C TYR A 71 -8.23 13.46 -4.10
N HIS A 72 -7.81 14.50 -3.37
CA HIS A 72 -8.68 15.22 -2.43
C HIS A 72 -9.98 15.73 -3.09
N ARG A 73 -9.93 16.11 -4.36
CA ARG A 73 -11.11 16.57 -5.10
C ARG A 73 -12.08 15.47 -5.50
N ARG A 74 -11.70 14.20 -5.36
CA ARG A 74 -12.45 13.02 -5.83
C ARG A 74 -12.73 12.00 -4.76
N ALA A 75 -11.91 11.96 -3.74
CA ALA A 75 -12.05 11.07 -2.59
C ALA A 75 -12.82 11.75 -1.46
N LEU A 76 -13.27 10.95 -0.50
CA LEU A 76 -13.84 11.48 0.73
C LEU A 76 -12.83 12.32 1.51
N ASP A 77 -11.58 11.83 1.62
CA ASP A 77 -10.48 12.57 2.25
C ASP A 77 -9.11 11.99 1.87
N VAL A 78 -8.05 12.73 2.19
CA VAL A 78 -6.66 12.31 2.05
C VAL A 78 -5.95 12.32 3.40
N ARG A 79 -5.04 11.38 3.61
CA ARG A 79 -4.26 11.22 4.85
C ARG A 79 -2.79 10.99 4.56
N ARG A 80 -1.94 11.42 5.47
CA ARG A 80 -0.52 11.08 5.51
C ARG A 80 -0.17 10.52 6.87
N THR A 81 0.22 9.25 6.95
CA THR A 81 0.59 8.59 8.21
C THR A 81 2.10 8.61 8.45
N GLY A 82 2.89 8.42 7.39
CA GLY A 82 4.36 8.50 7.41
C GLY A 82 5.07 7.15 7.50
N SER A 83 4.35 6.03 7.33
CA SER A 83 4.94 4.69 7.27
C SER A 83 4.32 3.89 6.13
N ALA A 84 5.05 3.73 5.02
CA ALA A 84 4.59 2.97 3.86
C ALA A 84 4.15 1.54 4.21
N ALA A 85 4.89 0.86 5.10
CA ALA A 85 4.55 -0.49 5.52
C ALA A 85 3.18 -0.55 6.24
N ILE A 86 2.90 0.41 7.13
CA ILE A 86 1.61 0.49 7.82
C ILE A 86 0.50 0.96 6.89
N ASP A 87 0.81 1.85 5.94
CA ASP A 87 -0.16 2.31 4.94
C ASP A 87 -0.63 1.18 4.05
N LEU A 88 0.27 0.31 3.60
CA LEU A 88 -0.08 -0.92 2.88
C LEU A 88 -0.93 -1.86 3.73
N CYS A 89 -0.64 -2.01 5.02
CA CYS A 89 -1.47 -2.78 5.95
C CYS A 89 -2.88 -2.18 6.09
N ASN A 90 -3.01 -0.85 6.10
CA ASN A 90 -4.31 -0.17 6.16
C ASN A 90 -5.14 -0.44 4.90
N ILE A 91 -4.52 -0.46 3.70
CA ILE A 91 -5.19 -0.88 2.47
C ILE A 91 -5.66 -2.33 2.59
N ALA A 92 -4.78 -3.25 2.99
CA ALA A 92 -5.09 -4.67 3.13
C ALA A 92 -6.23 -4.95 4.12
N ALA A 93 -6.32 -4.15 5.19
CA ALA A 93 -7.37 -4.24 6.21
C ALA A 93 -8.66 -3.49 5.85
N GLY A 94 -8.78 -2.91 4.65
CA GLY A 94 -9.95 -2.18 4.20
C GLY A 94 -10.22 -0.86 4.93
N ARG A 95 -9.17 -0.24 5.48
CA ARG A 95 -9.26 1.02 6.24
C ARG A 95 -9.03 2.25 5.35
N ALA A 96 -8.54 2.04 4.14
CA ALA A 96 -8.39 3.04 3.09
C ALA A 96 -8.43 2.34 1.72
N GLU A 97 -8.74 3.07 0.68
CA GLU A 97 -9.04 2.55 -0.65
C GLU A 97 -7.85 2.62 -1.60
N LEU A 98 -6.96 3.60 -1.37
CA LEU A 98 -5.77 3.79 -2.19
C LEU A 98 -4.62 4.33 -1.34
N PHE A 99 -3.43 3.79 -1.59
CA PHE A 99 -2.15 4.33 -1.13
C PHE A 99 -1.25 4.60 -2.33
N PHE A 100 -0.51 5.72 -2.29
CA PHE A 100 0.57 5.95 -3.23
C PHE A 100 1.78 6.63 -2.58
N GLU A 101 2.97 6.26 -3.06
CA GLU A 101 4.21 6.98 -2.81
C GLU A 101 5.12 6.86 -4.03
N LEU A 102 5.78 7.96 -4.43
CA LEU A 102 6.49 8.03 -5.71
C LEU A 102 7.89 7.44 -5.67
N VAL A 103 8.51 7.35 -4.49
CA VAL A 103 9.87 6.78 -4.34
C VAL A 103 9.96 5.98 -3.05
N LEU A 104 9.97 4.66 -3.15
CA LEU A 104 10.15 3.72 -2.04
C LEU A 104 11.25 2.72 -2.34
N SER A 105 11.90 2.24 -1.31
CA SER A 105 12.87 1.15 -1.40
C SER A 105 12.17 -0.21 -1.22
N PRO A 106 12.69 -1.31 -1.78
CA PRO A 106 12.04 -2.62 -1.69
C PRO A 106 11.69 -3.08 -0.28
N TRP A 107 12.51 -2.76 0.71
CA TRP A 107 12.25 -3.10 2.12
C TRP A 107 11.08 -2.34 2.75
N ASP A 108 10.64 -1.21 2.15
CA ASP A 108 9.50 -0.44 2.62
C ASP A 108 8.17 -1.04 2.19
N TYR A 109 8.13 -1.76 1.05
CA TYR A 109 6.87 -2.22 0.45
C TYR A 109 6.77 -3.73 0.20
N ALA A 110 7.87 -4.48 0.07
CA ALA A 110 7.78 -5.87 -0.38
C ALA A 110 6.90 -6.77 0.49
N ALA A 111 6.98 -6.66 1.82
CA ALA A 111 6.11 -7.40 2.72
C ALA A 111 4.65 -6.93 2.62
N GLY A 112 4.45 -5.60 2.62
CA GLY A 112 3.13 -4.99 2.53
C GLY A 112 2.42 -5.27 1.21
N SER A 113 3.16 -5.32 0.10
CA SER A 113 2.60 -5.66 -1.22
C SER A 113 1.97 -7.06 -1.21
N LEU A 114 2.69 -8.06 -0.69
CA LEU A 114 2.11 -9.40 -0.55
C LEU A 114 0.87 -9.39 0.34
N ILE A 115 0.89 -8.65 1.46
CA ILE A 115 -0.27 -8.57 2.36
C ILE A 115 -1.47 -7.95 1.65
N VAL A 116 -1.27 -6.91 0.83
CA VAL A 116 -2.35 -6.30 0.03
C VAL A 116 -2.88 -7.26 -1.04
N GLU A 117 -1.98 -7.93 -1.78
CA GLU A 117 -2.35 -8.90 -2.81
C GLU A 117 -3.17 -10.06 -2.22
N GLU A 118 -2.72 -10.62 -1.12
CA GLU A 118 -3.40 -11.73 -0.43
C GLU A 118 -4.72 -11.30 0.26
N ALA A 119 -4.90 -9.99 0.51
CA ALA A 119 -6.16 -9.41 0.95
C ALA A 119 -7.14 -9.10 -0.20
N GLY A 120 -6.76 -9.41 -1.46
CA GLY A 120 -7.57 -9.16 -2.66
C GLY A 120 -7.40 -7.78 -3.27
N GLY A 121 -6.37 -7.02 -2.86
CA GLY A 121 -6.00 -5.74 -3.45
C GLY A 121 -5.09 -5.88 -4.66
N ILE A 122 -4.73 -4.73 -5.23
CA ILE A 122 -3.86 -4.63 -6.40
C ILE A 122 -2.70 -3.70 -6.04
N VAL A 123 -1.47 -4.12 -6.34
CA VAL A 123 -0.26 -3.33 -6.13
C VAL A 123 0.53 -3.24 -7.42
N THR A 124 0.87 -2.00 -7.81
CA THR A 124 1.65 -1.71 -9.02
C THR A 124 2.60 -0.53 -8.77
N ASP A 125 3.47 -0.25 -9.73
CA ASP A 125 4.09 1.06 -9.83
C ASP A 125 3.09 2.11 -10.39
N ALA A 126 3.52 3.38 -10.49
CA ALA A 126 2.68 4.46 -11.01
C ALA A 126 2.33 4.30 -12.51
N ASP A 127 3.07 3.49 -13.25
CA ASP A 127 2.80 3.17 -14.66
C ASP A 127 1.91 1.92 -14.81
N GLY A 128 1.45 1.33 -13.71
CA GLY A 128 0.63 0.11 -13.71
C GLY A 128 1.41 -1.19 -13.91
N ARG A 129 2.75 -1.17 -13.78
CA ARG A 129 3.61 -2.34 -13.93
C ARG A 129 3.84 -3.03 -12.58
N ALA A 130 4.31 -4.28 -12.63
CA ALA A 130 4.76 -4.98 -11.44
C ALA A 130 5.90 -4.24 -10.73
N LEU A 131 5.91 -4.28 -9.40
CA LEU A 131 6.96 -3.64 -8.60
C LEU A 131 8.31 -4.31 -8.82
N SER A 132 9.37 -3.50 -8.88
CA SER A 132 10.73 -4.00 -8.86
C SER A 132 11.17 -4.29 -7.42
N LEU A 133 11.80 -5.44 -7.19
CA LEU A 133 12.40 -5.76 -5.90
C LEU A 133 13.91 -5.47 -5.82
N ASP A 134 14.50 -4.94 -6.91
CA ASP A 134 15.93 -4.68 -7.03
C ASP A 134 16.29 -3.20 -6.87
N ARG A 135 15.32 -2.31 -7.05
CA ARG A 135 15.53 -0.86 -7.07
C ARG A 135 14.36 -0.11 -6.45
N LYS A 136 14.59 1.14 -6.12
CA LYS A 136 13.52 2.07 -5.75
C LYS A 136 12.52 2.22 -6.89
N CYS A 137 11.24 2.26 -6.55
CA CYS A 137 10.17 2.54 -7.51
C CYS A 137 9.01 3.29 -6.81
N SER A 138 8.08 3.76 -7.59
CA SER A 138 6.78 4.20 -7.09
C SER A 138 5.93 2.98 -6.69
N VAL A 139 5.03 3.19 -5.74
CA VAL A 139 4.09 2.17 -5.29
C VAL A 139 2.69 2.76 -5.27
N VAL A 140 1.75 2.05 -5.89
CA VAL A 140 0.32 2.32 -5.82
C VAL A 140 -0.38 1.04 -5.39
N ALA A 141 -0.99 1.08 -4.21
CA ALA A 141 -1.78 -0.03 -3.68
C ALA A 141 -3.24 0.40 -3.52
N ARG A 142 -4.17 -0.46 -3.90
CA ARG A 142 -5.59 -0.12 -3.93
C ARG A 142 -6.49 -1.34 -3.79
N ASN A 143 -7.76 -1.11 -3.49
CA ASN A 143 -8.79 -2.12 -3.66
C ASN A 143 -9.07 -2.38 -5.16
N ALA A 144 -9.90 -3.37 -5.48
CA ALA A 144 -10.18 -3.75 -6.86
C ALA A 144 -11.10 -2.76 -7.62
N VAL A 145 -11.82 -1.90 -6.89
CA VAL A 145 -12.82 -0.98 -7.45
C VAL A 145 -12.19 0.33 -7.91
N VAL A 146 -11.28 0.90 -7.11
CA VAL A 146 -10.65 2.19 -7.37
C VAL A 146 -9.77 2.14 -8.61
N ARG A 147 -9.90 3.16 -9.45
CA ARG A 147 -9.00 3.43 -10.59
C ARG A 147 -8.06 4.58 -10.21
N PRO A 148 -6.74 4.39 -10.28
CA PRO A 148 -5.77 5.46 -10.08
C PRO A 148 -5.93 6.58 -11.12
N LEU A 149 -5.45 7.78 -10.77
CA LEU A 149 -5.40 8.94 -11.67
C LEU A 149 -4.29 8.81 -12.70
#